data_c3b3bcd1e213a37c98a0d46e48715e38
#
_entry.id   c3b3bcd1e213a37c98a0d46e48715e38
#
_cell.length_a   1.000
_cell.length_b   1.000
_cell.length_c   1.000
_cell.angle_alpha   90.00
_cell.angle_beta   90.00
_cell.angle_gamma   90.00
#
_symmetry.space_group_name_H-M   'P 1'
#
loop_
_entity.id
_entity.type
_entity.pdbx_description
1 polymer ?
#
loop_
_entity_poly.entity_id
_entity_poly.type
_entity_poly.pdbx_seq_one_letter_code
_entity_poly.pdbx_strand_id
1 'polypeptide(L)'
;MFSIKVLKANGETKFVGRGEEEVYLAATSEYEEGDRVVLEYCGEPRYFVFQADDAMGAALILVRGIVEVKVPFGEARRGYSPKAFAGSCHYIYARYASAEEIDAYRNQALNVYDSHENVNSYPHATANVETRNEAVFAARNAIDGVKANSAHGEWPYASWGINRNPEACLRIDFGH
;
A
#
# COMPACT_ATOMS: atom_id res chain seq x y z
N MET A 1 6.08 -2.97 20.60
CA MET A 1 7.20 -2.42 19.80
C MET A 1 7.06 -2.89 18.36
N PHE A 2 7.28 -2.02 17.40
CA PHE A 2 7.34 -2.30 15.96
C PHE A 2 8.38 -1.43 15.27
N SER A 3 8.68 -1.69 14.01
CA SER A 3 9.65 -0.91 13.26
C SER A 3 9.18 -0.62 11.83
N ILE A 4 9.66 0.50 11.28
CA ILE A 4 9.60 0.79 9.86
C ILE A 4 11.02 0.72 9.31
N LYS A 5 11.19 0.06 8.18
CA LYS A 5 12.47 -0.04 7.47
C LYS A 5 12.29 0.34 6.01
N VAL A 6 13.34 0.90 5.43
CA VAL A 6 13.53 0.92 3.99
C VAL A 6 14.62 -0.09 3.67
N LEU A 7 14.28 -1.11 2.89
CA LEU A 7 15.18 -2.18 2.51
C LEU A 7 15.53 -2.09 1.03
N LYS A 8 16.78 -2.39 0.69
CA LYS A 8 17.23 -2.60 -0.69
C LYS A 8 16.74 -3.94 -1.25
N ALA A 9 16.88 -4.14 -2.54
CA ALA A 9 16.58 -5.40 -3.23
C ALA A 9 17.27 -6.62 -2.60
N ASN A 10 18.50 -6.46 -2.12
CA ASN A 10 19.28 -7.51 -1.47
C ASN A 10 18.93 -7.74 0.02
N GLY A 11 17.96 -6.98 0.57
CA GLY A 11 17.55 -7.06 1.96
C GLY A 11 18.37 -6.19 2.94
N GLU A 12 19.38 -5.48 2.47
CA GLU A 12 20.13 -4.52 3.28
C GLU A 12 19.24 -3.35 3.71
N THR A 13 19.35 -2.94 4.98
CA THR A 13 18.58 -1.82 5.50
C THR A 13 19.21 -0.48 5.11
N LYS A 14 18.48 0.34 4.37
CA LYS A 14 18.85 1.75 4.07
C LYS A 14 18.52 2.67 5.25
N PHE A 15 17.31 2.54 5.80
CA PHE A 15 16.79 3.35 6.91
C PHE A 15 15.98 2.49 7.86
N VAL A 16 15.96 2.84 9.14
CA VAL A 16 15.15 2.17 10.16
C VAL A 16 14.73 3.12 11.27
N GLY A 17 13.45 3.03 11.63
CA GLY A 17 12.86 3.64 12.82
C GLY A 17 12.21 2.55 13.70
N ARG A 18 12.21 2.74 15.02
CA ARG A 18 11.56 1.84 15.99
C ARG A 18 10.79 2.63 17.03
N GLY A 19 9.67 2.09 17.49
CA GLY A 19 8.84 2.70 18.52
C GLY A 19 7.89 1.70 19.17
N GLU A 20 7.24 2.13 20.22
CA GLU A 20 6.25 1.32 20.94
C GLU A 20 4.83 1.57 20.43
N GLU A 21 4.46 2.82 20.22
CA GLU A 21 3.12 3.25 19.79
C GLU A 21 3.12 3.96 18.44
N GLU A 22 4.22 4.63 18.11
CA GLU A 22 4.40 5.36 16.87
C GLU A 22 5.86 5.32 16.39
N VAL A 23 6.05 5.42 15.08
CA VAL A 23 7.35 5.51 14.42
C VAL A 23 7.24 6.51 13.30
N TYR A 24 8.18 7.45 13.24
CA TYR A 24 8.37 8.39 12.16
C TYR A 24 9.78 8.20 11.58
N LEU A 25 9.89 8.17 10.27
CA LEU A 25 11.12 7.93 9.55
C LEU A 25 11.26 8.90 8.37
N ALA A 26 12.35 9.65 8.31
CA ALA A 26 12.75 10.39 7.13
C ALA A 26 13.78 9.56 6.34
N ALA A 27 13.41 9.11 5.15
CA ALA A 27 14.32 8.44 4.23
C ALA A 27 14.89 9.46 3.25
N THR A 28 16.18 9.78 3.40
CA THR A 28 16.83 10.89 2.70
C THR A 28 17.68 10.41 1.52
N SER A 29 17.13 9.55 0.68
CA SER A 29 17.73 9.12 -0.59
C SER A 29 16.65 8.79 -1.60
N GLU A 30 17.00 8.82 -2.88
CA GLU A 30 16.15 8.27 -3.91
C GLU A 30 15.98 6.76 -3.73
N TYR A 31 14.82 6.26 -4.15
CA TYR A 31 14.57 4.82 -4.22
C TYR A 31 15.22 4.22 -5.46
N GLU A 32 15.67 3.00 -5.33
CA GLU A 32 16.22 2.16 -6.40
C GLU A 32 15.27 0.99 -6.69
N GLU A 33 15.36 0.41 -7.86
CA GLU A 33 14.55 -0.76 -8.22
C GLU A 33 14.78 -1.92 -7.25
N GLY A 34 13.67 -2.45 -6.71
CA GLY A 34 13.67 -3.49 -5.67
C GLY A 34 13.69 -2.97 -4.23
N ASP A 35 13.77 -1.65 -4.04
CA ASP A 35 13.57 -1.06 -2.70
C ASP A 35 12.14 -1.31 -2.23
N ARG A 36 11.97 -1.43 -0.91
CA ARG A 36 10.67 -1.60 -0.28
C ARG A 36 10.59 -0.94 1.09
N VAL A 37 9.43 -0.42 1.42
CA VAL A 37 9.09 0.06 2.76
C VAL A 37 8.44 -1.09 3.51
N VAL A 38 8.94 -1.40 4.70
CA VAL A 38 8.52 -2.55 5.50
C VAL A 38 8.06 -2.08 6.87
N LEU A 39 6.82 -2.40 7.24
CA LEU A 39 6.32 -2.29 8.60
C LEU A 39 6.43 -3.68 9.26
N GLU A 40 7.36 -3.83 10.20
CA GLU A 40 7.53 -5.06 10.97
C GLU A 40 6.75 -5.00 12.28
N TYR A 41 5.75 -5.83 12.41
CA TYR A 41 4.95 -6.00 13.60
C TYR A 41 4.77 -7.50 13.90
N CYS A 42 5.02 -7.91 15.13
CA CYS A 42 4.97 -9.31 15.56
C CYS A 42 4.01 -9.53 16.75
N GLY A 43 2.97 -8.68 16.86
CA GLY A 43 1.95 -8.81 17.90
C GLY A 43 0.64 -9.43 17.37
N GLU A 44 -0.38 -9.43 18.23
CA GLU A 44 -1.74 -9.76 17.83
C GLU A 44 -2.26 -8.80 16.75
N PRO A 45 -3.17 -9.22 15.87
CA PRO A 45 -3.74 -8.38 14.83
C PRO A 45 -4.19 -7.02 15.37
N ARG A 46 -3.74 -5.92 14.75
CA ARG A 46 -4.01 -4.58 15.24
C ARG A 46 -4.14 -3.57 14.10
N TYR A 47 -5.00 -2.56 14.32
CA TYR A 47 -5.15 -1.46 13.37
C TYR A 47 -4.02 -0.45 13.51
N PHE A 48 -3.48 -0.06 12.36
CA PHE A 48 -2.46 0.96 12.19
C PHE A 48 -2.94 2.06 11.26
N VAL A 49 -2.54 3.30 11.54
CA VAL A 49 -2.46 4.35 10.54
C VAL A 49 -1.06 4.31 9.98
N PHE A 50 -0.93 3.94 8.71
CA PHE A 50 0.34 3.72 8.05
C PHE A 50 0.47 4.59 6.81
N GLN A 51 1.60 5.27 6.67
CA GLN A 51 2.00 6.02 5.50
C GLN A 51 3.37 5.55 5.03
N ALA A 52 3.42 4.88 3.88
CA ALA A 52 4.68 4.46 3.25
C ALA A 52 5.25 5.52 2.30
N ASP A 53 4.42 6.47 1.87
CA ASP A 53 4.84 7.58 1.00
C ASP A 53 3.93 8.80 1.21
N ASP A 54 4.50 9.98 1.30
CA ASP A 54 3.81 11.23 1.60
C ASP A 54 2.90 11.72 0.45
N ALA A 55 3.17 11.32 -0.80
CA ALA A 55 2.30 11.65 -1.94
C ALA A 55 1.06 10.75 -2.05
N MET A 56 1.02 9.63 -1.32
CA MET A 56 -0.13 8.70 -1.31
C MET A 56 -1.05 8.89 -0.10
N GLY A 57 -0.56 9.54 0.94
CA GLY A 57 -1.28 9.71 2.20
C GLY A 57 -1.27 8.46 3.07
N ALA A 58 -1.94 8.55 4.22
CA ALA A 58 -2.03 7.45 5.16
C ALA A 58 -3.26 6.57 4.90
N ALA A 59 -3.12 5.28 5.20
CA ALA A 59 -4.20 4.30 5.23
C ALA A 59 -4.41 3.76 6.64
N LEU A 60 -5.66 3.53 7.02
CA LEU A 60 -6.01 2.80 8.24
C LEU A 60 -6.19 1.33 7.86
N ILE A 61 -5.24 0.48 8.27
CA ILE A 61 -5.15 -0.92 7.90
C ILE A 61 -5.09 -1.83 9.13
N LEU A 62 -5.70 -3.01 9.03
CA LEU A 62 -5.49 -4.08 10.01
C LEU A 62 -4.22 -4.84 9.61
N VAL A 63 -3.25 -4.90 10.53
CA VAL A 63 -1.95 -5.55 10.32
C VAL A 63 -1.90 -6.87 11.10
N ARG A 64 -1.51 -7.94 10.39
CA ARG A 64 -1.37 -9.31 10.93
C ARG A 64 0.06 -9.85 10.83
N GLY A 65 1.05 -9.00 10.75
CA GLY A 65 2.45 -9.41 10.63
C GLY A 65 3.29 -8.38 9.90
N ILE A 66 4.19 -8.84 9.06
CA ILE A 66 5.07 -7.97 8.28
C ILE A 66 4.30 -7.49 7.04
N VAL A 67 4.24 -6.16 6.86
CA VAL A 67 3.66 -5.50 5.69
C VAL A 67 4.78 -4.96 4.83
N GLU A 68 4.84 -5.38 3.58
CA GLU A 68 5.84 -4.91 2.61
C GLU A 68 5.16 -4.10 1.50
N VAL A 69 5.61 -2.86 1.32
CA VAL A 69 5.22 -2.00 0.22
C VAL A 69 6.40 -1.89 -0.73
N LYS A 70 6.33 -2.59 -1.86
CA LYS A 70 7.35 -2.48 -2.92
C LYS A 70 7.28 -1.11 -3.57
N VAL A 71 8.42 -0.46 -3.72
CA VAL A 71 8.51 0.78 -4.49
C VAL A 71 8.30 0.45 -5.97
N PRO A 72 7.29 1.06 -6.64
CA PRO A 72 6.95 0.68 -8.00
C PRO A 72 7.97 1.22 -9.01
N PHE A 73 8.44 0.36 -9.90
CA PHE A 73 9.29 0.69 -11.03
C PHE A 73 8.72 0.10 -12.32
N GLY A 74 9.18 0.58 -13.47
CA GLY A 74 8.77 0.07 -14.77
C GLY A 74 7.25 0.11 -15.00
N GLU A 75 6.67 -1.01 -15.39
CA GLU A 75 5.23 -1.15 -15.65
C GLU A 75 4.38 -0.90 -14.40
N ALA A 76 4.81 -1.39 -13.24
CA ALA A 76 4.12 -1.18 -11.96
C ALA A 76 3.91 0.32 -11.63
N ARG A 77 4.81 1.19 -12.09
CA ARG A 77 4.78 2.64 -11.88
C ARG A 77 3.52 3.29 -12.48
N ARG A 78 2.98 2.73 -13.55
CA ARG A 78 1.81 3.28 -14.27
C ARG A 78 0.53 3.31 -13.42
N GLY A 79 0.44 2.44 -12.41
CA GLY A 79 -0.67 2.38 -11.45
C GLY A 79 -0.59 3.39 -10.30
N TYR A 80 0.43 4.26 -10.28
CA TYR A 80 0.69 5.19 -9.18
C TYR A 80 0.84 6.63 -9.66
N SER A 81 0.58 7.58 -8.75
CA SER A 81 0.88 8.99 -8.99
C SER A 81 2.35 9.18 -9.41
N PRO A 82 2.66 10.04 -10.39
CA PRO A 82 4.04 10.37 -10.72
C PRO A 82 4.84 10.93 -9.54
N LYS A 83 4.17 11.43 -8.51
CA LYS A 83 4.79 11.97 -7.29
C LYS A 83 5.07 10.89 -6.24
N ALA A 84 4.34 9.76 -6.28
CA ALA A 84 4.51 8.70 -5.30
C ALA A 84 5.91 8.07 -5.41
N PHE A 85 6.60 7.89 -4.29
CA PHE A 85 7.95 7.36 -4.20
C PHE A 85 8.99 8.10 -5.06
N ALA A 86 8.77 9.39 -5.34
CA ALA A 86 9.65 10.20 -6.17
C ALA A 86 10.44 11.20 -5.33
N GLY A 87 11.68 11.48 -5.78
CA GLY A 87 12.57 12.42 -5.11
C GLY A 87 13.49 11.75 -4.09
N SER A 88 14.18 12.58 -3.31
CA SER A 88 15.27 12.15 -2.42
C SER A 88 14.96 12.34 -0.93
N CYS A 89 13.70 12.63 -0.58
CA CYS A 89 13.29 12.76 0.81
C CYS A 89 11.84 12.29 0.95
N HIS A 90 11.63 11.27 1.77
CA HIS A 90 10.35 10.62 1.97
C HIS A 90 9.99 10.60 3.45
N TYR A 91 8.77 11.01 3.78
CA TYR A 91 8.26 10.99 5.14
C TYR A 91 7.35 9.79 5.34
N ILE A 92 7.82 8.84 6.11
CA ILE A 92 7.18 7.54 6.35
C ILE A 92 6.79 7.48 7.82
N TYR A 93 5.59 7.01 8.12
CA TYR A 93 5.23 6.76 9.51
C TYR A 93 4.22 5.63 9.68
N ALA A 94 4.20 5.07 10.88
CA ALA A 94 3.14 4.20 11.36
C ALA A 94 2.87 4.50 12.83
N ARG A 95 1.61 4.38 13.23
CA ARG A 95 1.17 4.42 14.62
C ARG A 95 -0.03 3.52 14.82
N TYR A 96 -0.30 3.16 16.06
CA TYR A 96 -1.57 2.49 16.34
C TYR A 96 -2.74 3.44 16.05
N ALA A 97 -3.81 2.87 15.51
CA ALA A 97 -5.06 3.60 15.35
C ALA A 97 -5.78 3.74 16.69
N SER A 98 -6.44 4.87 16.90
CA SER A 98 -7.30 5.06 18.06
C SER A 98 -8.64 4.33 17.88
N ALA A 99 -9.38 4.12 18.97
CA ALA A 99 -10.71 3.54 18.92
C ALA A 99 -11.67 4.40 18.07
N GLU A 100 -11.58 5.72 18.20
CA GLU A 100 -12.41 6.67 17.46
C GLU A 100 -12.14 6.59 15.95
N GLU A 101 -10.89 6.39 15.53
CA GLU A 101 -10.52 6.21 14.11
C GLU A 101 -11.05 4.89 13.55
N ILE A 102 -11.02 3.82 14.35
CA ILE A 102 -11.53 2.50 13.96
C ILE A 102 -13.05 2.54 13.80
N ASP A 103 -13.76 3.17 14.74
CA ASP A 103 -15.21 3.25 14.78
C ASP A 103 -15.80 4.33 13.87
N ALA A 104 -14.97 5.23 13.33
CA ALA A 104 -15.42 6.32 12.48
C ALA A 104 -16.12 5.81 11.21
N TYR A 105 -17.19 6.51 10.79
CA TYR A 105 -17.82 6.26 9.49
C TYR A 105 -16.86 6.62 8.36
N ARG A 106 -16.40 5.61 7.61
CA ARG A 106 -15.40 5.75 6.55
C ARG A 106 -15.57 4.70 5.47
N ASN A 107 -14.86 4.83 4.35
CA ASN A 107 -14.72 3.76 3.39
C ASN A 107 -13.86 2.64 4.01
N GLN A 108 -14.49 1.56 4.44
CA GLN A 108 -13.84 0.40 5.06
C GLN A 108 -12.94 -0.37 4.07
N ALA A 109 -13.20 -0.25 2.77
CA ALA A 109 -12.42 -0.94 1.72
C ALA A 109 -11.21 -0.12 1.23
N LEU A 110 -10.82 0.96 1.93
CA LEU A 110 -9.68 1.78 1.50
C LEU A 110 -8.36 1.21 2.00
N ASN A 111 -7.47 0.83 1.06
CA ASN A 111 -6.06 0.53 1.33
C ASN A 111 -5.20 0.96 0.13
N VAL A 112 -4.61 2.15 0.21
CA VAL A 112 -3.78 2.72 -0.86
C VAL A 112 -2.45 1.97 -1.06
N TYR A 113 -2.05 1.15 -0.09
CA TYR A 113 -0.82 0.36 -0.11
C TYR A 113 -1.05 -1.12 -0.42
N ASP A 114 -2.28 -1.48 -0.82
CA ASP A 114 -2.57 -2.85 -1.20
C ASP A 114 -1.79 -3.29 -2.44
N SER A 115 -1.38 -4.54 -2.48
CA SER A 115 -0.71 -5.18 -3.60
C SER A 115 -0.91 -6.69 -3.55
N HIS A 116 -0.65 -7.41 -4.66
CA HIS A 116 -0.79 -8.86 -4.71
C HIS A 116 0.03 -9.60 -3.64
N GLU A 117 1.22 -9.08 -3.30
CA GLU A 117 2.12 -9.71 -2.34
C GLU A 117 1.83 -9.33 -0.89
N ASN A 118 0.98 -8.34 -0.67
CA ASN A 118 0.72 -7.80 0.66
C ASN A 118 -0.43 -8.54 1.36
N VAL A 119 -0.14 -9.73 1.84
CA VAL A 119 -1.12 -10.64 2.47
C VAL A 119 -1.33 -10.42 3.97
N ASN A 120 -0.64 -9.45 4.58
CA ASN A 120 -0.66 -9.17 6.02
C ASN A 120 -1.27 -7.80 6.37
N SER A 121 -1.80 -7.06 5.39
CA SER A 121 -2.54 -5.82 5.62
C SER A 121 -3.92 -5.88 4.97
N TYR A 122 -4.91 -5.40 5.70
CA TYR A 122 -6.31 -5.45 5.28
C TYR A 122 -6.94 -4.07 5.35
N PRO A 123 -7.92 -3.73 4.46
CA PRO A 123 -8.50 -4.61 3.45
C PRO A 123 -7.50 -5.01 2.35
N HIS A 124 -7.66 -6.21 1.79
CA HIS A 124 -6.86 -6.75 0.71
C HIS A 124 -7.74 -7.18 -0.45
N ALA A 125 -7.44 -6.71 -1.67
CA ALA A 125 -8.20 -7.01 -2.88
C ALA A 125 -7.51 -8.10 -3.71
N THR A 126 -8.29 -9.11 -4.10
CA THR A 126 -7.85 -10.16 -5.01
C THR A 126 -8.86 -10.35 -6.13
N ALA A 127 -8.41 -10.80 -7.29
CA ALA A 127 -9.28 -11.09 -8.42
C ALA A 127 -8.85 -12.37 -9.15
N ASN A 128 -9.82 -13.03 -9.79
CA ASN A 128 -9.53 -14.19 -10.64
C ASN A 128 -9.05 -13.81 -12.05
N VAL A 129 -9.15 -12.54 -12.41
CA VAL A 129 -8.67 -11.99 -13.68
C VAL A 129 -8.31 -10.51 -13.54
N GLU A 130 -7.23 -10.12 -14.17
CA GLU A 130 -6.81 -8.74 -14.37
C GLU A 130 -6.43 -8.54 -15.83
N THR A 131 -6.88 -7.47 -16.46
CA THR A 131 -6.64 -7.24 -17.89
C THR A 131 -5.15 -7.16 -18.16
N ARG A 132 -4.62 -8.10 -18.95
CA ARG A 132 -3.22 -8.22 -19.37
C ARG A 132 -2.20 -8.24 -18.21
N ASN A 133 -2.64 -8.42 -16.96
CA ASN A 133 -1.83 -8.30 -15.74
C ASN A 133 -1.09 -6.96 -15.65
N GLU A 134 -1.68 -5.89 -16.18
CA GLU A 134 -1.12 -4.55 -16.11
C GLU A 134 -1.52 -3.87 -14.79
N ALA A 135 -0.60 -3.12 -14.16
CA ALA A 135 -0.82 -2.43 -12.90
C ALA A 135 -2.01 -1.47 -12.91
N VAL A 136 -2.30 -0.87 -14.07
CA VAL A 136 -3.46 0.03 -14.25
C VAL A 136 -4.81 -0.71 -14.22
N PHE A 137 -4.83 -2.04 -14.26
CA PHE A 137 -6.03 -2.88 -14.20
C PHE A 137 -6.05 -3.87 -13.03
N ALA A 138 -5.11 -3.73 -12.11
CA ALA A 138 -4.98 -4.61 -10.95
C ALA A 138 -6.16 -4.49 -9.97
N ALA A 139 -6.45 -5.55 -9.24
CA ALA A 139 -7.51 -5.61 -8.23
C ALA A 139 -7.41 -4.50 -7.18
N ARG A 140 -6.18 -4.13 -6.76
CA ARG A 140 -5.92 -3.07 -5.80
C ARG A 140 -6.52 -1.71 -6.19
N ASN A 141 -6.67 -1.45 -7.49
CA ASN A 141 -7.24 -0.19 -7.98
C ASN A 141 -8.73 -0.01 -7.60
N ALA A 142 -9.40 -1.08 -7.18
CA ALA A 142 -10.76 -0.99 -6.66
C ALA A 142 -10.81 -0.43 -5.23
N ILE A 143 -9.68 -0.42 -4.51
CA ILE A 143 -9.59 0.00 -3.10
C ILE A 143 -8.50 1.05 -2.83
N ASP A 144 -7.87 1.62 -3.86
CA ASP A 144 -6.80 2.61 -3.75
C ASP A 144 -7.26 4.04 -3.41
N GLY A 145 -8.58 4.27 -3.41
CA GLY A 145 -9.18 5.56 -3.08
C GLY A 145 -9.16 6.60 -4.20
N VAL A 146 -8.60 6.31 -5.36
CA VAL A 146 -8.61 7.20 -6.52
C VAL A 146 -10.03 7.23 -7.13
N LYS A 147 -10.63 8.42 -7.18
CA LYS A 147 -12.03 8.60 -7.66
C LYS A 147 -12.13 9.46 -8.91
N ALA A 148 -11.13 10.26 -9.20
CA ALA A 148 -11.09 11.11 -10.39
C ALA A 148 -10.31 10.39 -11.49
N ASN A 149 -10.88 10.40 -12.69
CA ASN A 149 -10.30 9.76 -13.87
C ASN A 149 -10.10 10.82 -14.95
N SER A 150 -8.87 10.99 -15.44
CA SER A 150 -8.55 11.95 -16.50
C SER A 150 -8.18 11.30 -17.84
N ALA A 151 -7.79 10.02 -17.82
CA ALA A 151 -7.33 9.28 -18.99
C ALA A 151 -7.60 7.78 -18.84
N HIS A 152 -7.47 7.02 -19.93
CA HIS A 152 -7.60 5.56 -19.90
C HIS A 152 -6.21 4.91 -19.89
N GLY A 153 -5.98 4.01 -18.94
CA GLY A 153 -4.81 3.13 -18.92
C GLY A 153 -3.56 3.66 -18.21
N GLU A 154 -3.64 4.78 -17.49
CA GLU A 154 -2.58 5.28 -16.60
C GLU A 154 -3.20 6.01 -15.40
N TRP A 155 -2.42 6.12 -14.31
CA TRP A 155 -2.88 6.90 -13.16
C TRP A 155 -3.25 8.35 -13.60
N PRO A 156 -4.37 8.92 -13.15
CA PRO A 156 -5.30 8.47 -12.12
C PRO A 156 -6.45 7.58 -12.62
N TYR A 157 -6.25 6.73 -13.60
CA TYR A 157 -7.24 5.77 -14.05
C TYR A 157 -7.38 4.61 -13.06
N ALA A 158 -8.30 4.78 -12.11
CA ALA A 158 -8.57 3.78 -11.09
C ALA A 158 -9.59 2.76 -11.59
N SER A 159 -9.17 1.56 -11.93
CA SER A 159 -10.09 0.48 -12.26
C SER A 159 -9.47 -0.90 -12.06
N TRP A 160 -10.33 -1.86 -11.77
CA TRP A 160 -10.03 -3.26 -11.95
C TRP A 160 -10.51 -3.68 -13.35
N GLY A 161 -9.61 -4.28 -14.13
CA GLY A 161 -9.89 -4.68 -15.51
C GLY A 161 -10.30 -6.14 -15.63
N ILE A 162 -11.52 -6.43 -16.07
CA ILE A 162 -12.08 -7.78 -16.15
C ILE A 162 -11.75 -8.54 -17.45
N ASN A 163 -11.02 -7.94 -18.39
CA ASN A 163 -10.66 -8.54 -19.67
C ASN A 163 -11.84 -9.18 -20.43
N ARG A 164 -13.05 -8.57 -20.35
CA ARG A 164 -14.32 -9.09 -20.91
C ARG A 164 -14.70 -10.49 -20.40
N ASN A 165 -14.17 -10.93 -19.27
CA ASN A 165 -14.53 -12.20 -18.67
C ASN A 165 -15.87 -12.07 -17.93
N PRO A 166 -16.95 -12.80 -18.35
CA PRO A 166 -18.25 -12.73 -17.68
C PRO A 166 -18.25 -13.38 -16.29
N GLU A 167 -17.24 -14.18 -15.97
CA GLU A 167 -17.07 -14.84 -14.66
C GLU A 167 -16.04 -14.08 -13.78
N ALA A 168 -15.74 -12.81 -14.13
CA ALA A 168 -14.83 -12.00 -13.35
C ALA A 168 -15.35 -11.79 -11.93
N CYS A 169 -14.48 -12.05 -10.94
CA CYS A 169 -14.80 -11.94 -9.53
C CYS A 169 -13.71 -11.16 -8.81
N LEU A 170 -14.10 -10.08 -8.15
CA LEU A 170 -13.27 -9.32 -7.21
C LEU A 170 -13.67 -9.71 -5.79
N ARG A 171 -12.69 -10.04 -4.97
CA ARG A 171 -12.87 -10.30 -3.55
C ARG A 171 -12.11 -9.25 -2.75
N ILE A 172 -12.76 -8.70 -1.73
CA ILE A 172 -12.13 -7.83 -0.74
C ILE A 172 -12.17 -8.58 0.59
N ASP A 173 -11.00 -8.85 1.15
CA ASP A 173 -10.81 -9.49 2.46
C ASP A 173 -10.55 -8.40 3.49
N PHE A 174 -11.31 -8.40 4.59
CA PHE A 174 -11.17 -7.43 5.68
C PHE A 174 -10.34 -7.97 6.84
N GLY A 175 -9.84 -9.20 6.73
CA GLY A 175 -8.99 -9.82 7.74
C GLY A 175 -9.75 -10.37 8.97
N HIS A 176 -11.05 -10.63 8.88
CA HIS A 176 -11.88 -11.15 9.97
C HIS A 176 -12.47 -12.51 9.62
#